data_d9a2a1be859fe961dae95bf02091abb2
#
_entry.id   d9a2a1be859fe961dae95bf02091abb2
#
_cell.length_a   1.000
_cell.length_b   1.000
_cell.length_c   1.000
_cell.angle_alpha   90.00
_cell.angle_beta   90.00
_cell.angle_gamma   90.00
#
_symmetry.space_group_name_H-M   'P 1'
#
loop_
_entity.id
_entity.type
_entity.pdbx_description
1 polymer ?
#
loop_
_entity_poly.entity_id
_entity_poly.type
_entity_poly.pdbx_seq_one_letter_code
_entity_poly.pdbx_strand_id
1 'polypeptide(L)'
;SLSYIIRLVENYYVDEVDLGEILDGAIHGFLDELDPHSSYINSKDFKYMQESLEGEFEGIGIEFAILDGYITVISPIPGTPSDKAGLVGGDKIVKIDGESAYKITQDEVFKKLRGERGSSVEVTIQRIGLEENILVNLVRDKIPIYSVMASFLYNKDTGYIKVNRFAQQTFDEVQTAYNELEKSGMKNLILDLRNNGGGLMDQAISILDMFVNSNDTILYTKGRIQNANEVFYANKNRQD
;
A
#
# COMPACT_ATOMS: atom_id res chain seq x y z
N SER A 1 2.29 35.55 18.43
CA SER A 1 1.55 34.51 17.73
C SER A 1 2.43 33.88 16.65
N LEU A 2 2.17 32.62 16.26
CA LEU A 2 2.94 31.88 15.24
C LEU A 2 3.03 32.70 13.93
N SER A 3 1.95 33.32 13.48
CA SER A 3 1.93 34.14 12.27
C SER A 3 2.88 35.35 12.32
N TYR A 4 3.16 35.89 13.52
CA TYR A 4 4.12 36.95 13.67
C TYR A 4 5.56 36.46 13.54
N ILE A 5 5.85 35.27 14.10
CA ILE A 5 7.16 34.64 13.99
C ILE A 5 7.46 34.30 12.54
N ILE A 6 6.50 33.70 11.81
CA ILE A 6 6.63 33.39 10.39
C ILE A 6 6.99 34.66 9.59
N ARG A 7 6.28 35.79 9.81
CA ARG A 7 6.59 37.07 9.13
C ARG A 7 7.97 37.60 9.48
N LEU A 8 8.44 37.43 10.71
CA LEU A 8 9.78 37.86 11.10
C LEU A 8 10.84 37.02 10.37
N VAL A 9 10.65 35.72 10.29
CA VAL A 9 11.55 34.83 9.58
C VAL A 9 11.57 35.18 8.09
N GLU A 10 10.40 35.27 7.46
CA GLU A 10 10.27 35.59 6.03
C GLU A 10 10.96 36.92 5.65
N ASN A 11 10.88 37.96 6.52
CA ASN A 11 11.37 39.28 6.16
C ASN A 11 12.77 39.63 6.68
N TYR A 12 13.27 38.93 7.69
CA TYR A 12 14.47 39.34 8.42
C TYR A 12 15.51 38.20 8.63
N TYR A 13 15.21 36.93 8.21
CA TYR A 13 16.21 35.90 8.31
C TYR A 13 17.33 36.15 7.30
N VAL A 14 18.56 35.66 7.63
CA VAL A 14 19.76 35.98 6.86
C VAL A 14 19.78 35.33 5.46
N ASP A 15 19.17 34.16 5.32
CA ASP A 15 19.06 33.42 4.08
C ASP A 15 17.62 33.30 3.63
N GLU A 16 17.38 33.03 2.34
CA GLU A 16 16.06 32.63 1.85
C GLU A 16 15.60 31.36 2.52
N VAL A 17 14.35 31.34 2.95
CA VAL A 17 13.75 30.20 3.67
C VAL A 17 12.59 29.63 2.88
N ASP A 18 12.48 28.30 2.87
CA ASP A 18 11.29 27.63 2.38
C ASP A 18 10.21 27.66 3.47
N LEU A 19 9.17 28.47 3.21
CA LEU A 19 8.04 28.59 4.13
C LEU A 19 7.27 27.29 4.29
N GLY A 20 7.28 26.42 3.27
CA GLY A 20 6.66 25.09 3.34
C GLY A 20 7.34 24.22 4.38
N GLU A 21 8.67 24.11 4.34
CA GLU A 21 9.46 23.35 5.32
C GLU A 21 9.30 23.90 6.75
N ILE A 22 9.27 25.23 6.90
CA ILE A 22 9.06 25.88 8.21
C ILE A 22 7.68 25.56 8.77
N LEU A 23 6.65 25.62 7.94
CA LEU A 23 5.28 25.32 8.34
C LEU A 23 5.12 23.82 8.70
N ASP A 24 5.68 22.93 7.91
CA ASP A 24 5.70 21.49 8.22
C ASP A 24 6.40 21.23 9.56
N GLY A 25 7.56 21.85 9.80
CA GLY A 25 8.26 21.77 11.08
C GLY A 25 7.44 22.31 12.25
N ALA A 26 6.71 23.41 12.06
CA ALA A 26 5.82 23.97 13.08
C ALA A 26 4.64 23.04 13.40
N ILE A 27 4.05 22.40 12.38
CA ILE A 27 2.96 21.42 12.55
C ILE A 27 3.48 20.20 13.31
N HIS A 28 4.65 19.66 12.95
CA HIS A 28 5.27 18.55 13.67
C HIS A 28 5.51 18.90 15.13
N GLY A 29 6.14 20.04 15.43
CA GLY A 29 6.36 20.46 16.80
C GLY A 29 5.07 20.69 17.60
N PHE A 30 3.97 21.08 16.96
CA PHE A 30 2.67 21.18 17.62
C PHE A 30 2.07 19.81 17.96
N LEU A 31 2.22 18.83 17.06
CA LEU A 31 1.67 17.48 17.24
C LEU A 31 2.50 16.63 18.21
N ASP A 32 3.81 16.88 18.30
CA ASP A 32 4.72 16.20 19.24
C ASP A 32 4.34 16.45 20.73
N GLU A 33 3.61 17.54 21.01
CA GLU A 33 3.05 17.83 22.33
C GLU A 33 1.75 17.05 22.65
N LEU A 34 1.24 16.27 21.70
CA LEU A 34 0.03 15.45 21.88
C LEU A 34 0.42 14.00 22.22
N ASP A 35 -0.16 13.04 21.54
CA ASP A 35 0.12 11.61 21.74
C ASP A 35 0.90 11.03 20.55
N PRO A 36 1.57 9.86 20.72
CA PRO A 36 2.36 9.26 19.65
C PRO A 36 1.58 8.83 18.40
N HIS A 37 0.24 8.84 18.46
CA HIS A 37 -0.63 8.47 17.33
C HIS A 37 -1.06 9.70 16.53
N SER A 38 -0.83 10.91 17.07
CA SER A 38 -1.10 12.16 16.38
C SER A 38 0.06 12.51 15.46
N SER A 39 -0.12 12.39 14.15
CA SER A 39 0.92 12.66 13.17
C SER A 39 0.41 13.51 12.01
N TYR A 40 1.28 14.32 11.45
CA TYR A 40 1.03 15.06 10.21
C TYR A 40 1.48 14.23 9.00
N ILE A 41 0.59 14.13 8.02
CA ILE A 41 0.88 13.49 6.75
C ILE A 41 0.85 14.57 5.68
N ASN A 42 2.01 14.86 5.09
CA ASN A 42 2.11 15.83 4.00
C ASN A 42 1.42 15.30 2.72
N SER A 43 1.20 16.17 1.74
CA SER A 43 0.45 15.83 0.51
C SER A 43 1.07 14.67 -0.28
N LYS A 44 2.40 14.53 -0.28
CA LYS A 44 3.11 13.45 -0.99
C LYS A 44 2.85 12.10 -0.31
N ASP A 45 3.02 12.07 1.01
CA ASP A 45 2.84 10.85 1.81
C ASP A 45 1.35 10.46 1.91
N PHE A 46 0.46 11.48 1.91
CA PHE A 46 -0.98 11.25 1.87
C PHE A 46 -1.41 10.45 0.62
N LYS A 47 -0.83 10.76 -0.54
CA LYS A 47 -1.12 10.00 -1.76
C LYS A 47 -0.73 8.53 -1.62
N TYR A 48 0.47 8.24 -1.10
CA TYR A 48 0.92 6.85 -0.87
C TYR A 48 0.05 6.13 0.17
N MET A 49 -0.35 6.83 1.22
CA MET A 49 -1.26 6.29 2.22
C MET A 49 -2.62 5.97 1.59
N GLN A 50 -3.17 6.88 0.78
CA GLN A 50 -4.44 6.69 0.08
C GLN A 50 -4.38 5.48 -0.85
N GLU A 51 -3.36 5.35 -1.71
CA GLU A 51 -3.13 4.17 -2.56
C GLU A 51 -3.08 2.87 -1.73
N SER A 52 -2.41 2.92 -0.58
CA SER A 52 -2.32 1.77 0.33
C SER A 52 -3.67 1.39 0.97
N LEU A 53 -4.53 2.36 1.28
CA LEU A 53 -5.87 2.14 1.82
C LEU A 53 -6.87 1.73 0.74
N GLU A 54 -6.75 2.28 -0.46
CA GLU A 54 -7.52 1.86 -1.63
C GLU A 54 -7.16 0.44 -2.10
N GLY A 55 -5.94 -0.03 -1.76
CA GLY A 55 -5.44 -1.35 -2.14
C GLY A 55 -5.05 -1.43 -3.61
N GLU A 56 -4.79 -0.30 -4.25
CA GLU A 56 -4.34 -0.22 -5.65
C GLU A 56 -3.53 1.06 -5.91
N PHE A 57 -2.68 1.02 -6.91
CA PHE A 57 -1.99 2.20 -7.45
C PHE A 57 -1.94 2.14 -8.97
N GLU A 58 -1.63 3.25 -9.62
CA GLU A 58 -1.52 3.31 -11.08
C GLU A 58 -0.06 3.18 -11.54
N GLY A 59 0.20 2.24 -12.46
CA GLY A 59 1.56 1.97 -12.93
C GLY A 59 1.65 0.78 -13.87
N ILE A 60 2.84 0.16 -13.92
CA ILE A 60 3.12 -0.97 -14.83
C ILE A 60 3.00 -2.35 -14.17
N GLY A 61 3.06 -2.45 -12.83
CA GLY A 61 2.85 -3.69 -12.08
C GLY A 61 4.07 -4.62 -12.04
N ILE A 62 5.17 -4.16 -11.44
CA ILE A 62 6.34 -4.99 -11.14
C ILE A 62 6.72 -4.90 -9.66
N GLU A 63 7.20 -5.99 -9.11
CA GLU A 63 8.07 -6.00 -7.94
C GLU A 63 9.51 -5.87 -8.43
N PHE A 64 10.30 -4.98 -7.86
CA PHE A 64 11.67 -4.75 -8.29
C PHE A 64 12.62 -4.49 -7.11
N ALA A 65 13.89 -4.68 -7.38
CA ALA A 65 14.98 -4.21 -6.52
C ALA A 65 16.02 -3.47 -7.38
N ILE A 66 16.77 -2.56 -6.76
CA ILE A 66 17.91 -1.93 -7.41
C ILE A 66 19.15 -2.79 -7.10
N LEU A 67 19.62 -3.55 -8.08
CA LEU A 67 20.78 -4.43 -7.96
C LEU A 67 21.87 -3.95 -8.92
N ASP A 68 23.08 -3.73 -8.40
CA ASP A 68 24.23 -3.22 -9.14
C ASP A 68 23.94 -1.91 -9.91
N GLY A 69 23.04 -1.09 -9.37
CA GLY A 69 22.61 0.18 -9.96
C GLY A 69 21.55 0.04 -11.07
N TYR A 70 21.04 -1.15 -11.34
CA TYR A 70 19.96 -1.40 -12.29
C TYR A 70 18.65 -1.76 -11.60
N ILE A 71 17.53 -1.28 -12.14
CA ILE A 71 16.19 -1.75 -11.77
C ILE A 71 16.07 -3.19 -12.25
N THR A 72 16.07 -4.14 -11.34
CA THR A 72 15.92 -5.56 -11.65
C THR A 72 14.52 -6.02 -11.26
N VAL A 73 13.77 -6.54 -12.22
CA VAL A 73 12.44 -7.12 -11.98
C VAL A 73 12.62 -8.37 -11.13
N ILE A 74 11.97 -8.40 -9.97
CA ILE A 74 11.88 -9.61 -9.14
C ILE A 74 10.75 -10.48 -9.67
N SER A 75 9.57 -9.87 -9.87
CA SER A 75 8.39 -10.54 -10.43
C SER A 75 7.45 -9.51 -11.07
N PRO A 76 6.88 -9.75 -12.24
CA PRO A 76 5.69 -9.03 -12.67
C PRO A 76 4.50 -9.45 -11.80
N ILE A 77 3.61 -8.50 -11.48
CA ILE A 77 2.39 -8.80 -10.75
C ILE A 77 1.37 -9.41 -11.72
N PRO A 78 0.79 -10.58 -11.42
CA PRO A 78 -0.12 -11.27 -12.34
C PRO A 78 -1.28 -10.39 -12.83
N GLY A 79 -1.59 -10.45 -14.12
CA GLY A 79 -2.67 -9.71 -14.77
C GLY A 79 -2.40 -8.24 -15.06
N THR A 80 -1.24 -7.71 -14.65
CA THR A 80 -0.84 -6.31 -14.86
C THR A 80 -0.25 -6.06 -16.26
N PRO A 81 -0.01 -4.81 -16.66
CA PRO A 81 0.62 -4.49 -17.93
C PRO A 81 1.97 -5.18 -18.15
N SER A 82 2.82 -5.24 -17.13
CA SER A 82 4.13 -5.87 -17.22
C SER A 82 4.04 -7.39 -17.43
N ASP A 83 3.11 -8.06 -16.74
CA ASP A 83 2.85 -9.49 -16.91
C ASP A 83 2.34 -9.78 -18.33
N LYS A 84 1.34 -9.03 -18.80
CA LYS A 84 0.79 -9.15 -20.16
C LYS A 84 1.82 -8.88 -21.26
N ALA A 85 2.78 -8.01 -20.99
CA ALA A 85 3.87 -7.71 -21.92
C ALA A 85 5.02 -8.73 -21.87
N GLY A 86 4.95 -9.72 -20.96
CA GLY A 86 5.92 -10.80 -20.87
C GLY A 86 7.25 -10.40 -20.20
N LEU A 87 7.23 -9.44 -19.29
CA LEU A 87 8.36 -9.22 -18.38
C LEU A 87 8.51 -10.44 -17.47
N VAL A 88 9.74 -10.75 -17.11
CA VAL A 88 10.04 -11.90 -16.23
C VAL A 88 11.03 -11.51 -15.14
N GLY A 89 11.09 -12.29 -14.08
CA GLY A 89 12.10 -12.12 -13.04
C GLY A 89 13.52 -12.19 -13.62
N GLY A 90 14.39 -11.27 -13.22
CA GLY A 90 15.74 -11.12 -13.71
C GLY A 90 15.92 -10.11 -14.88
N ASP A 91 14.82 -9.63 -15.48
CA ASP A 91 14.90 -8.54 -16.46
C ASP A 91 15.46 -7.27 -15.80
N LYS A 92 16.44 -6.64 -16.44
CA LYS A 92 17.00 -5.35 -16.00
C LYS A 92 16.42 -4.23 -16.86
N ILE A 93 15.71 -3.29 -16.26
CA ILE A 93 15.27 -2.08 -16.97
C ILE A 93 16.48 -1.14 -17.07
N VAL A 94 17.01 -0.97 -18.27
CA VAL A 94 18.21 -0.17 -18.55
C VAL A 94 17.88 1.23 -19.05
N LYS A 95 16.67 1.43 -19.64
CA LYS A 95 16.16 2.75 -20.02
C LYS A 95 14.67 2.84 -19.74
N ILE A 96 14.20 4.07 -19.48
CA ILE A 96 12.79 4.44 -19.38
C ILE A 96 12.60 5.68 -20.25
N ASP A 97 11.67 5.63 -21.22
CA ASP A 97 11.41 6.70 -22.20
C ASP A 97 12.69 7.19 -22.90
N GLY A 98 13.59 6.25 -23.26
CA GLY A 98 14.87 6.51 -23.90
C GLY A 98 15.99 6.99 -22.97
N GLU A 99 15.70 7.43 -21.75
CA GLU A 99 16.67 7.88 -20.76
C GLU A 99 17.27 6.70 -19.98
N SER A 100 18.56 6.80 -19.62
CA SER A 100 19.23 5.78 -18.82
C SER A 100 18.58 5.62 -17.45
N ALA A 101 18.29 4.38 -17.08
CA ALA A 101 17.77 3.99 -15.76
C ALA A 101 18.88 3.44 -14.83
N TYR A 102 20.15 3.72 -15.13
CA TYR A 102 21.28 3.29 -14.31
C TYR A 102 21.49 4.24 -13.12
N LYS A 103 21.58 3.67 -11.91
CA LYS A 103 21.80 4.40 -10.65
C LYS A 103 20.72 5.42 -10.30
N ILE A 104 19.50 5.27 -10.82
CA ILE A 104 18.37 6.08 -10.35
C ILE A 104 17.91 5.61 -8.97
N THR A 105 17.35 6.54 -8.22
CA THR A 105 16.79 6.26 -6.89
C THR A 105 15.45 5.56 -6.99
N GLN A 106 15.02 4.91 -5.91
CA GLN A 106 13.69 4.27 -5.85
C GLN A 106 12.55 5.29 -6.09
N ASP A 107 12.68 6.50 -5.58
CA ASP A 107 11.71 7.58 -5.81
C ASP A 107 11.62 7.96 -7.30
N GLU A 108 12.75 8.01 -7.98
CA GLU A 108 12.77 8.28 -9.43
C GLU A 108 12.16 7.13 -10.23
N VAL A 109 12.39 5.88 -9.82
CA VAL A 109 11.72 4.70 -10.41
C VAL A 109 10.22 4.85 -10.28
N PHE A 110 9.72 5.16 -9.09
CA PHE A 110 8.28 5.37 -8.88
C PHE A 110 7.74 6.52 -9.73
N LYS A 111 8.43 7.66 -9.81
CA LYS A 111 8.02 8.81 -10.62
C LYS A 111 7.94 8.48 -12.11
N LYS A 112 8.83 7.61 -12.63
CA LYS A 112 8.89 7.26 -14.05
C LYS A 112 7.96 6.12 -14.43
N LEU A 113 7.83 5.09 -13.60
CA LEU A 113 7.03 3.89 -13.92
C LEU A 113 5.57 3.99 -13.47
N ARG A 114 5.26 4.75 -12.41
CA ARG A 114 3.89 5.11 -12.07
C ARG A 114 3.41 6.25 -12.95
N GLY A 115 2.10 6.48 -12.96
CA GLY A 115 1.48 7.59 -13.69
C GLY A 115 0.04 7.27 -14.01
N GLU A 116 -0.64 8.24 -14.59
CA GLU A 116 -2.08 8.19 -14.89
C GLU A 116 -2.43 6.95 -15.72
N ARG A 117 -3.50 6.28 -15.33
CA ARG A 117 -4.07 5.14 -16.04
C ARG A 117 -4.32 5.46 -17.53
N GLY A 118 -3.91 4.58 -18.41
CA GLY A 118 -4.00 4.76 -19.86
C GLY A 118 -2.84 5.52 -20.49
N SER A 119 -1.94 6.14 -19.69
CA SER A 119 -0.72 6.72 -20.20
C SER A 119 0.30 5.64 -20.53
N SER A 120 1.16 5.91 -21.54
CA SER A 120 2.18 4.97 -21.98
C SER A 120 3.55 5.26 -21.32
N VAL A 121 4.34 4.22 -21.15
CA VAL A 121 5.76 4.31 -20.83
C VAL A 121 6.53 3.27 -21.64
N GLU A 122 7.65 3.68 -22.19
CA GLU A 122 8.56 2.80 -22.91
C GLU A 122 9.69 2.36 -22.00
N VAL A 123 9.89 1.06 -21.85
CA VAL A 123 11.04 0.51 -21.12
C VAL A 123 11.93 -0.31 -22.03
N THR A 124 13.24 -0.11 -21.92
CA THR A 124 14.22 -0.97 -22.57
C THR A 124 14.73 -1.95 -21.51
N ILE A 125 14.56 -3.23 -21.76
CA ILE A 125 15.00 -4.29 -20.85
C ILE A 125 16.19 -5.06 -21.42
N GLN A 126 17.11 -5.41 -20.54
CA GLN A 126 18.17 -6.37 -20.80
C GLN A 126 17.78 -7.70 -20.12
N ARG A 127 17.71 -8.76 -20.92
CA ARG A 127 17.33 -10.11 -20.44
C ARG A 127 18.52 -11.05 -20.53
N ILE A 128 18.74 -11.83 -19.48
CA ILE A 128 19.82 -12.84 -19.46
C ILE A 128 19.58 -13.83 -20.59
N GLY A 129 20.65 -14.10 -21.37
CA GLY A 129 20.61 -15.05 -22.49
C GLY A 129 20.23 -14.41 -23.83
N LEU A 130 19.94 -13.11 -23.88
CA LEU A 130 19.75 -12.38 -25.13
C LEU A 130 20.89 -11.36 -25.32
N GLU A 131 21.39 -11.23 -26.55
CA GLU A 131 22.43 -10.27 -26.88
C GLU A 131 21.86 -8.85 -27.06
N GLU A 132 20.63 -8.76 -27.57
CA GLU A 132 19.97 -7.49 -27.83
C GLU A 132 18.99 -7.11 -26.72
N ASN A 133 18.87 -5.82 -26.45
CA ASN A 133 17.87 -5.28 -25.54
C ASN A 133 16.49 -5.34 -26.18
N ILE A 134 15.47 -5.58 -25.36
CA ILE A 134 14.07 -5.65 -25.78
C ILE A 134 13.42 -4.30 -25.45
N LEU A 135 12.77 -3.68 -26.43
CA LEU A 135 11.95 -2.49 -26.24
C LEU A 135 10.51 -2.92 -25.95
N VAL A 136 9.94 -2.46 -24.84
CA VAL A 136 8.59 -2.80 -24.40
C VAL A 136 7.79 -1.53 -24.13
N ASN A 137 6.68 -1.37 -24.84
CA ASN A 137 5.72 -0.30 -24.59
C ASN A 137 4.63 -0.79 -23.63
N LEU A 138 4.48 -0.12 -22.51
CA LEU A 138 3.53 -0.46 -21.46
C LEU A 138 2.48 0.64 -21.32
N VAL A 139 1.21 0.27 -21.25
CA VAL A 139 0.12 1.19 -20.90
C VAL A 139 -0.17 1.03 -19.43
N ARG A 140 -0.02 2.09 -18.65
CA ARG A 140 -0.26 2.06 -17.20
C ARG A 140 -1.71 1.72 -16.89
N ASP A 141 -1.91 0.93 -15.88
CA ASP A 141 -3.23 0.51 -15.41
C ASP A 141 -3.24 0.45 -13.86
N LYS A 142 -4.39 0.14 -13.29
CA LYS A 142 -4.53 -0.13 -11.86
C LYS A 142 -3.81 -1.42 -11.48
N ILE A 143 -2.97 -1.31 -10.49
CA ILE A 143 -2.12 -2.39 -9.98
C ILE A 143 -2.60 -2.74 -8.58
N PRO A 144 -3.09 -3.97 -8.34
CA PRO A 144 -3.58 -4.36 -7.03
C PRO A 144 -2.46 -4.46 -6.00
N ILE A 145 -2.75 -4.03 -4.78
CA ILE A 145 -1.91 -4.22 -3.60
C ILE A 145 -2.63 -5.18 -2.67
N TYR A 146 -2.32 -6.46 -2.77
CA TYR A 146 -3.00 -7.47 -1.98
C TYR A 146 -2.76 -7.33 -0.48
N SER A 147 -3.81 -7.51 0.30
CA SER A 147 -3.79 -7.54 1.76
C SER A 147 -3.49 -8.94 2.29
N VAL A 148 -3.99 -9.98 1.59
CA VAL A 148 -3.74 -11.39 1.91
C VAL A 148 -2.46 -11.84 1.22
N MET A 149 -1.39 -12.00 2.01
CA MET A 149 -0.06 -12.36 1.51
C MET A 149 0.15 -13.86 1.35
N ALA A 150 -0.61 -14.66 2.09
CA ALA A 150 -0.54 -16.11 2.03
C ALA A 150 -1.85 -16.73 2.52
N SER A 151 -2.29 -17.79 1.84
CA SER A 151 -3.43 -18.61 2.22
C SER A 151 -3.14 -20.06 1.85
N PHE A 152 -3.11 -20.97 2.83
CA PHE A 152 -2.85 -22.39 2.60
C PHE A 152 -3.29 -23.26 3.79
N LEU A 153 -3.47 -24.57 3.57
CA LEU A 153 -3.64 -25.51 4.66
C LEU A 153 -2.28 -25.75 5.35
N TYR A 154 -2.17 -25.33 6.62
CA TYR A 154 -0.98 -25.59 7.45
C TYR A 154 -0.83 -27.09 7.77
N ASN A 155 -1.96 -27.77 7.98
CA ASN A 155 -2.05 -29.21 8.17
C ASN A 155 -3.41 -29.72 7.64
N LYS A 156 -3.80 -30.93 7.97
CA LYS A 156 -5.01 -31.61 7.43
C LYS A 156 -6.32 -30.84 7.64
N ASP A 157 -6.43 -30.06 8.71
CA ASP A 157 -7.68 -29.39 9.11
C ASP A 157 -7.48 -27.95 9.64
N THR A 158 -6.28 -27.42 9.54
CA THR A 158 -5.95 -26.04 9.99
C THR A 158 -5.52 -25.20 8.80
N GLY A 159 -6.29 -24.17 8.49
CA GLY A 159 -5.96 -23.14 7.51
C GLY A 159 -5.07 -22.05 8.11
N TYR A 160 -4.31 -21.40 7.26
CA TYR A 160 -3.49 -20.24 7.59
C TYR A 160 -3.79 -19.13 6.60
N ILE A 161 -4.11 -17.94 7.10
CA ILE A 161 -4.26 -16.72 6.29
C ILE A 161 -3.40 -15.63 6.92
N LYS A 162 -2.52 -15.00 6.11
CA LYS A 162 -1.71 -13.87 6.53
C LYS A 162 -2.23 -12.58 5.92
N VAL A 163 -2.60 -11.63 6.77
CA VAL A 163 -3.06 -10.29 6.38
C VAL A 163 -2.06 -9.23 6.85
N ASN A 164 -1.51 -8.44 5.95
CA ASN A 164 -0.47 -7.44 6.25
C ASN A 164 -0.99 -6.01 6.41
N ARG A 165 -2.25 -5.74 6.00
CA ARG A 165 -2.93 -4.43 6.12
C ARG A 165 -4.44 -4.59 6.05
N PHE A 166 -5.17 -3.49 6.32
CA PHE A 166 -6.60 -3.42 6.10
C PHE A 166 -6.90 -2.33 5.05
N ALA A 167 -6.94 -2.72 3.77
CA ALA A 167 -7.33 -1.91 2.61
C ALA A 167 -8.79 -2.20 2.21
N GLN A 168 -9.34 -1.46 1.25
CA GLN A 168 -10.76 -1.58 0.85
C GLN A 168 -11.18 -2.98 0.43
N GLN A 169 -10.27 -3.79 -0.15
CA GLN A 169 -10.57 -5.14 -0.62
C GLN A 169 -10.22 -6.23 0.40
N THR A 170 -9.73 -5.88 1.60
CA THR A 170 -9.18 -6.87 2.55
C THR A 170 -10.23 -7.87 3.01
N PHE A 171 -11.45 -7.44 3.26
CA PHE A 171 -12.54 -8.35 3.65
C PHE A 171 -12.84 -9.37 2.53
N ASP A 172 -12.97 -8.92 1.29
CA ASP A 172 -13.26 -9.80 0.14
C ASP A 172 -12.13 -10.81 -0.10
N GLU A 173 -10.87 -10.37 0.04
CA GLU A 173 -9.70 -11.23 -0.06
C GLU A 173 -9.68 -12.30 1.05
N VAL A 174 -9.93 -11.90 2.29
CA VAL A 174 -9.98 -12.82 3.45
C VAL A 174 -11.15 -13.79 3.30
N GLN A 175 -12.34 -13.31 2.91
CA GLN A 175 -13.50 -14.15 2.71
C GLN A 175 -13.26 -15.17 1.59
N THR A 176 -12.66 -14.76 0.48
CA THR A 176 -12.29 -15.66 -0.62
C THR A 176 -11.32 -16.72 -0.14
N ALA A 177 -10.24 -16.33 0.54
CA ALA A 177 -9.25 -17.25 1.07
C ALA A 177 -9.85 -18.23 2.11
N TYR A 178 -10.72 -17.72 2.99
CA TYR A 178 -11.44 -18.53 3.97
C TYR A 178 -12.30 -19.60 3.29
N ASN A 179 -13.13 -19.19 2.31
CA ASN A 179 -14.03 -20.11 1.60
C ASN A 179 -13.26 -21.18 0.82
N GLU A 180 -12.09 -20.86 0.25
CA GLU A 180 -11.24 -21.82 -0.43
C GLU A 180 -10.64 -22.86 0.54
N LEU A 181 -10.18 -22.40 1.69
CA LEU A 181 -9.65 -23.27 2.75
C LEU A 181 -10.74 -24.15 3.35
N GLU A 182 -11.94 -23.62 3.58
CA GLU A 182 -13.09 -24.39 4.07
C GLU A 182 -13.48 -25.51 3.10
N LYS A 183 -13.59 -25.22 1.78
CA LYS A 183 -13.80 -26.21 0.73
C LYS A 183 -12.69 -27.27 0.70
N SER A 184 -11.48 -26.90 1.12
CA SER A 184 -10.33 -27.81 1.22
C SER A 184 -10.30 -28.64 2.51
N GLY A 185 -11.31 -28.48 3.38
CA GLY A 185 -11.47 -29.27 4.62
C GLY A 185 -10.96 -28.61 5.89
N MET A 186 -10.69 -27.28 5.85
CA MET A 186 -10.32 -26.53 7.04
C MET A 186 -11.43 -26.58 8.11
N LYS A 187 -11.02 -26.75 9.36
CA LYS A 187 -11.88 -26.69 10.56
C LYS A 187 -11.41 -25.64 11.55
N ASN A 188 -10.12 -25.30 11.52
CA ASN A 188 -9.49 -24.33 12.39
C ASN A 188 -8.74 -23.33 11.55
N LEU A 189 -8.70 -22.05 11.96
CA LEU A 189 -8.00 -20.99 11.25
C LEU A 189 -6.92 -20.37 12.13
N ILE A 190 -5.76 -20.17 11.57
CA ILE A 190 -4.72 -19.26 12.08
C ILE A 190 -4.76 -18.01 11.21
N LEU A 191 -5.24 -16.90 11.81
CA LEU A 191 -5.19 -15.58 11.19
C LEU A 191 -3.94 -14.85 11.69
N ASP A 192 -2.95 -14.67 10.80
CA ASP A 192 -1.67 -14.04 11.13
C ASP A 192 -1.69 -12.55 10.79
N LEU A 193 -1.66 -11.71 11.84
CA LEU A 193 -1.62 -10.26 11.75
C LEU A 193 -0.24 -9.69 12.12
N ARG A 194 0.79 -10.51 12.21
CA ARG A 194 2.16 -10.03 12.51
C ARG A 194 2.65 -9.11 11.42
N ASN A 195 3.21 -7.95 11.81
CA ASN A 195 3.62 -6.86 10.94
C ASN A 195 2.46 -6.20 10.16
N ASN A 196 1.22 -6.35 10.62
CA ASN A 196 0.09 -5.59 10.12
C ASN A 196 0.07 -4.22 10.79
N GLY A 197 0.21 -3.15 10.00
CA GLY A 197 0.20 -1.77 10.48
C GLY A 197 -1.19 -1.19 10.71
N GLY A 198 -2.26 -1.97 10.51
CA GLY A 198 -3.65 -1.49 10.58
C GLY A 198 -4.20 -1.09 9.22
N GLY A 199 -5.10 -0.10 9.21
CA GLY A 199 -5.77 0.42 8.02
C GLY A 199 -7.24 0.77 8.29
N LEU A 200 -8.13 0.40 7.39
CA LEU A 200 -9.56 0.72 7.44
C LEU A 200 -10.27 -0.09 8.54
N MET A 201 -10.90 0.62 9.47
CA MET A 201 -11.59 0.04 10.62
C MET A 201 -12.80 -0.81 10.23
N ASP A 202 -13.56 -0.38 9.21
CA ASP A 202 -14.71 -1.09 8.67
C ASP A 202 -14.34 -2.48 8.12
N GLN A 203 -13.17 -2.61 7.50
CA GLN A 203 -12.64 -3.88 7.02
C GLN A 203 -12.30 -4.83 8.17
N ALA A 204 -11.70 -4.31 9.24
CA ALA A 204 -11.42 -5.10 10.44
C ALA A 204 -12.73 -5.57 11.13
N ILE A 205 -13.74 -4.68 11.21
CA ILE A 205 -15.06 -5.01 11.76
C ILE A 205 -15.71 -6.11 10.92
N SER A 206 -15.70 -5.99 9.58
CA SER A 206 -16.28 -6.99 8.68
C SER A 206 -15.63 -8.37 8.81
N ILE A 207 -14.30 -8.39 8.99
CA ILE A 207 -13.57 -9.66 9.21
C ILE A 207 -13.91 -10.24 10.60
N LEU A 208 -13.95 -9.41 11.64
CA LEU A 208 -14.33 -9.88 12.99
C LEU A 208 -15.77 -10.39 13.02
N ASP A 209 -16.67 -9.78 12.25
CA ASP A 209 -18.07 -10.22 12.14
C ASP A 209 -18.19 -11.67 11.61
N MET A 210 -17.19 -12.18 10.89
CA MET A 210 -17.13 -13.59 10.47
C MET A 210 -16.96 -14.57 11.65
N PHE A 211 -16.45 -14.13 12.81
CA PHE A 211 -15.98 -15.03 13.87
C PHE A 211 -16.69 -14.84 15.21
N VAL A 212 -17.44 -13.74 15.41
CA VAL A 212 -18.14 -13.45 16.67
C VAL A 212 -19.63 -13.73 16.54
N ASN A 213 -20.30 -13.97 17.68
CA ASN A 213 -21.73 -14.28 17.67
C ASN A 213 -22.57 -13.02 17.38
N SER A 214 -23.73 -13.22 16.77
CA SER A 214 -24.67 -12.13 16.50
C SER A 214 -25.01 -11.35 17.78
N ASN A 215 -25.01 -10.02 17.67
CA ASN A 215 -25.24 -9.03 18.74
C ASN A 215 -24.09 -8.89 19.75
N ASP A 216 -23.00 -9.63 19.65
CA ASP A 216 -21.81 -9.34 20.45
C ASP A 216 -21.19 -8.00 20.01
N THR A 217 -20.61 -7.28 20.96
CA THR A 217 -19.87 -6.05 20.65
C THR A 217 -18.55 -6.41 20.00
N ILE A 218 -18.32 -5.96 18.75
CA ILE A 218 -17.05 -6.13 18.05
C ILE A 218 -16.06 -5.06 18.51
N LEU A 219 -16.49 -3.81 18.52
CA LEU A 219 -15.66 -2.65 18.78
C LEU A 219 -16.52 -1.52 19.35
N TYR A 220 -15.91 -0.65 20.15
CA TYR A 220 -16.49 0.65 20.45
C TYR A 220 -15.40 1.74 20.39
N THR A 221 -15.82 2.94 20.02
CA THR A 221 -15.00 4.15 20.13
C THR A 221 -15.51 5.00 21.29
N LYS A 222 -14.60 5.66 22.01
CA LYS A 222 -14.93 6.57 23.10
C LYS A 222 -14.04 7.79 23.06
N GLY A 223 -14.63 8.96 22.95
CA GLY A 223 -13.92 10.22 22.90
C GLY A 223 -14.53 11.30 23.80
N ARG A 224 -13.84 12.42 23.92
CA ARG A 224 -14.31 13.61 24.65
C ARG A 224 -15.58 14.20 24.02
N ILE A 225 -15.69 14.16 22.72
CA ILE A 225 -16.83 14.64 21.95
C ILE A 225 -17.85 13.51 21.84
N GLN A 226 -19.12 13.77 22.15
CA GLN A 226 -20.17 12.76 22.17
C GLN A 226 -20.34 12.02 20.84
N ASN A 227 -20.17 12.72 19.72
CA ASN A 227 -20.24 12.13 18.36
C ASN A 227 -19.08 11.20 18.02
N ALA A 228 -18.04 11.12 18.86
CA ALA A 228 -16.96 10.15 18.71
C ALA A 228 -17.22 8.82 19.44
N ASN A 229 -18.39 8.70 20.10
CA ASN A 229 -18.76 7.48 20.81
C ASN A 229 -19.67 6.63 19.91
N GLU A 230 -19.14 5.54 19.41
CA GLU A 230 -19.87 4.58 18.58
C GLU A 230 -19.65 3.17 19.11
N VAL A 231 -20.64 2.30 18.89
CA VAL A 231 -20.53 0.87 19.22
C VAL A 231 -20.92 0.06 18.00
N PHE A 232 -20.05 -0.85 17.63
CA PHE A 232 -20.23 -1.75 16.48
C PHE A 232 -20.56 -3.15 17.01
N TYR A 233 -21.66 -3.71 16.54
CA TYR A 233 -22.15 -5.03 16.92
C TYR A 233 -22.06 -5.98 15.75
N ALA A 234 -21.86 -7.26 16.03
CA ALA A 234 -21.93 -8.32 15.03
C ALA A 234 -23.32 -8.39 14.39
N ASN A 235 -23.37 -8.61 13.08
CA ASN A 235 -24.59 -8.56 12.29
C ASN A 235 -25.35 -9.91 12.35
N LYS A 236 -26.70 -9.86 12.33
CA LYS A 236 -27.55 -11.05 12.36
C LYS A 236 -27.58 -11.87 11.06
N ASN A 237 -27.04 -11.35 9.98
CA ASN A 237 -27.15 -11.95 8.64
C ASN A 237 -26.01 -12.93 8.31
N ARG A 238 -25.34 -13.43 9.32
CA ARG A 238 -24.35 -14.47 9.13
C ARG A 238 -25.06 -15.76 8.70
N GLN A 239 -24.70 -16.30 7.57
CA GLN A 239 -25.06 -17.67 7.20
C GLN A 239 -24.17 -18.59 8.05
N ASP A 240 -24.79 -19.30 9.00
CA ASP A 240 -24.18 -20.40 9.73
C ASP A 240 -23.80 -21.54 8.77
#